data_ebec82bcd89b57816042deb8fc8e8ca9
#
_entry.id   ebec82bcd89b57816042deb8fc8e8ca9
#
_cell.length_a   1.000
_cell.length_b   1.000
_cell.length_c   1.000
_cell.angle_alpha   90.00
_cell.angle_beta   90.00
_cell.angle_gamma   90.00
#
_symmetry.space_group_name_H-M   'P 1'
#
loop_
_entity.id
_entity.type
_entity.pdbx_description
1 polymer ?
#
loop_
_entity_poly.entity_id
_entity_poly.type
_entity_poly.pdbx_seq_one_letter_code
_entity_poly.pdbx_strand_id
1 'polypeptide(L)'
;MRSIMRVRMSAHDAHYGGELVDGARLLALFGDVATELCIRTDGDEGLFAAYSSVQFRAPVRAGDVLEVTATVTRVGRRSREVAFEARVCCRSEPQRGPSAAQVLAEPIVAVNAAGTVVVPPSGAS
;
A
#
# COMPACT_ATOMS: atom_id res chain seq x y z
N MET A 1 -8.63 2.72 13.50
CA MET A 1 -8.38 1.34 13.04
C MET A 1 -7.44 1.37 11.84
N ARG A 2 -6.49 0.48 11.83
CA ARG A 2 -5.39 0.52 10.87
C ARG A 2 -4.92 -0.89 10.54
N SER A 3 -4.58 -1.13 9.29
CA SER A 3 -3.92 -2.35 8.85
C SER A 3 -2.56 -2.03 8.25
N ILE A 4 -1.62 -2.93 8.45
CA ILE A 4 -0.24 -2.79 7.97
C ILE A 4 0.18 -4.11 7.35
N MET A 5 0.84 -4.03 6.19
CA MET A 5 1.50 -5.20 5.62
C MET A 5 2.88 -4.81 5.11
N ARG A 6 3.79 -5.79 5.09
CA ARG A 6 5.13 -5.62 4.54
C ARG A 6 5.29 -6.53 3.35
N VAL A 7 5.82 -5.98 2.27
CA VAL A 7 5.94 -6.66 0.99
C VAL A 7 7.28 -6.35 0.37
N ARG A 8 7.93 -7.36 -0.17
CA ARG A 8 9.15 -7.15 -0.94
C ARG A 8 8.80 -7.08 -2.42
N MET A 9 9.27 -6.06 -3.11
CA MET A 9 9.10 -5.93 -4.54
C MET A 9 10.07 -6.85 -5.27
N SER A 10 9.55 -7.68 -6.16
CA SER A 10 10.37 -8.57 -6.95
C SER A 10 10.83 -7.89 -8.23
N ALA A 11 11.81 -8.50 -8.92
CA ALA A 11 12.21 -8.05 -10.24
C ALA A 11 11.04 -8.11 -11.23
N HIS A 12 10.10 -9.05 -11.03
CA HIS A 12 8.92 -9.20 -11.85
C HIS A 12 7.96 -8.00 -11.72
N ASP A 13 7.99 -7.28 -10.61
CA ASP A 13 7.17 -6.09 -10.40
C ASP A 13 7.73 -4.85 -11.13
N ALA A 14 8.96 -4.90 -11.60
CA ALA A 14 9.64 -3.76 -12.22
C ALA A 14 9.36 -3.71 -13.72
N HIS A 15 8.30 -3.02 -14.10
CA HIS A 15 7.88 -2.86 -15.50
C HIS A 15 8.66 -1.79 -16.25
N TYR A 16 9.17 -0.78 -15.55
CA TYR A 16 9.84 0.35 -16.16
C TYR A 16 11.34 0.13 -16.23
N GLY A 17 12.01 0.88 -17.12
CA GLY A 17 13.45 0.91 -17.16
C GLY A 17 14.04 1.33 -15.82
N GLY A 18 15.31 0.93 -15.56
CA GLY A 18 15.97 1.26 -14.29
C GLY A 18 15.44 0.47 -13.10
N GLU A 19 14.81 -0.67 -13.38
CA GLU A 19 14.24 -1.55 -12.33
C GLU A 19 13.17 -0.87 -11.50
N LEU A 20 12.41 0.05 -12.10
CA LEU A 20 11.36 0.78 -11.40
C LEU A 20 10.03 0.03 -11.44
N VAL A 21 9.36 0.02 -10.28
CA VAL A 21 8.03 -0.56 -10.11
C VAL A 21 6.99 0.48 -10.54
N ASP A 22 6.00 0.05 -11.33
CA ASP A 22 4.95 0.96 -11.78
C ASP A 22 3.96 1.29 -10.67
N GLY A 23 3.32 2.46 -10.79
CA GLY A 23 2.36 2.93 -9.79
C GLY A 23 1.14 2.01 -9.63
N ALA A 24 0.72 1.34 -10.70
CA ALA A 24 -0.42 0.41 -10.63
C ALA A 24 -0.17 -0.72 -9.63
N ARG A 25 1.07 -1.20 -9.51
CA ARG A 25 1.42 -2.23 -8.54
C ARG A 25 1.22 -1.74 -7.10
N LEU A 26 1.55 -0.48 -6.85
CA LEU A 26 1.36 0.13 -5.53
C LEU A 26 -0.13 0.27 -5.20
N LEU A 27 -0.95 0.65 -6.18
CA LEU A 27 -2.40 0.73 -5.99
C LEU A 27 -3.01 -0.65 -5.74
N ALA A 28 -2.47 -1.70 -6.35
CA ALA A 28 -2.90 -3.08 -6.07
C ALA A 28 -2.62 -3.44 -4.60
N LEU A 29 -1.49 -3.02 -4.06
CA LEU A 29 -1.17 -3.24 -2.64
C LEU A 29 -2.12 -2.47 -1.72
N PHE A 30 -2.53 -1.27 -2.11
CA PHE A 30 -3.54 -0.52 -1.35
C PHE A 30 -4.88 -1.26 -1.34
N GLY A 31 -5.25 -1.90 -2.45
CA GLY A 31 -6.42 -2.77 -2.50
C GLY A 31 -6.33 -3.91 -1.50
N ASP A 32 -5.20 -4.57 -1.43
CA ASP A 32 -4.99 -5.69 -0.51
C ASP A 32 -5.07 -5.26 0.95
N VAL A 33 -4.41 -4.16 1.31
CA VAL A 33 -4.43 -3.69 2.70
C VAL A 33 -5.79 -3.12 3.09
N ALA A 34 -6.53 -2.53 2.14
CA ALA A 34 -7.91 -2.09 2.37
C ALA A 34 -8.83 -3.28 2.63
N THR A 35 -8.65 -4.37 1.90
CA THR A 35 -9.41 -5.61 2.11
C THR A 35 -9.19 -6.14 3.52
N GLU A 36 -7.94 -6.25 3.94
CA GLU A 36 -7.64 -6.70 5.30
C GLU A 36 -8.25 -5.77 6.35
N LEU A 37 -8.16 -4.46 6.12
CA LEU A 37 -8.75 -3.48 7.03
C LEU A 37 -10.25 -3.71 7.20
N CYS A 38 -10.98 -3.89 6.10
CA CYS A 38 -12.42 -4.13 6.12
C CYS A 38 -12.78 -5.45 6.79
N ILE A 39 -12.00 -6.49 6.57
CA ILE A 39 -12.20 -7.77 7.26
C ILE A 39 -12.08 -7.58 8.77
N ARG A 40 -11.07 -6.84 9.21
CA ARG A 40 -10.85 -6.60 10.64
C ARG A 40 -11.91 -5.71 11.27
N THR A 41 -12.41 -4.72 10.55
CA THR A 41 -13.39 -3.76 11.11
C THR A 41 -14.83 -4.22 10.96
N ASP A 42 -15.16 -4.91 9.87
CA ASP A 42 -16.54 -5.20 9.48
C ASP A 42 -16.81 -6.68 9.19
N GLY A 43 -15.79 -7.52 9.23
CA GLY A 43 -15.96 -8.94 8.91
C GLY A 43 -16.31 -9.21 7.46
N ASP A 44 -15.99 -8.27 6.57
CA ASP A 44 -16.32 -8.30 5.15
C ASP A 44 -15.17 -7.71 4.35
N GLU A 45 -14.88 -8.25 3.18
CA GLU A 45 -13.80 -7.75 2.34
C GLU A 45 -14.04 -6.32 1.84
N GLY A 46 -15.30 -5.93 1.75
CA GLY A 46 -15.66 -4.66 1.18
C GLY A 46 -15.42 -4.60 -0.33
N LEU A 47 -15.68 -3.44 -0.89
CA LEU A 47 -15.44 -3.19 -2.30
C LEU A 47 -14.87 -1.79 -2.45
N PHE A 48 -13.74 -1.67 -3.11
CA PHE A 48 -13.10 -0.38 -3.32
C PHE A 48 -13.92 0.43 -4.31
N ALA A 49 -14.41 1.59 -3.89
CA ALA A 49 -15.31 2.41 -4.70
C ALA A 49 -14.56 3.48 -5.50
N ALA A 50 -13.65 4.19 -4.87
CA ALA A 50 -12.96 5.29 -5.55
C ALA A 50 -11.75 5.77 -4.74
N TYR A 51 -10.76 6.32 -5.45
CA TYR A 51 -9.75 7.16 -4.85
C TYR A 51 -10.18 8.62 -4.96
N SER A 52 -9.99 9.39 -3.90
CA SER A 52 -10.16 10.84 -3.95
C SER A 52 -8.84 11.54 -4.25
N SER A 53 -7.71 10.93 -3.92
CA SER A 53 -6.40 11.43 -4.29
C SER A 53 -5.40 10.28 -4.36
N VAL A 54 -4.42 10.41 -5.24
CA VAL A 54 -3.26 9.53 -5.33
C VAL A 54 -2.06 10.39 -5.68
N GLN A 55 -1.00 10.27 -4.90
CA GLN A 55 0.23 11.01 -5.15
C GLN A 55 1.43 10.05 -5.14
N PHE A 56 2.15 10.02 -6.25
CA PHE A 56 3.38 9.26 -6.40
C PHE A 56 4.54 10.21 -6.09
N ARG A 57 5.18 9.99 -4.94
CA ARG A 57 6.17 10.93 -4.39
C ARG A 57 7.60 10.53 -4.65
N ALA A 58 7.88 9.22 -4.70
CA ALA A 58 9.23 8.70 -4.89
C ALA A 58 9.17 7.37 -5.61
N PRO A 59 10.18 7.04 -6.42
CA PRO A 59 10.21 5.78 -7.14
C PRO A 59 10.42 4.60 -6.18
N VAL A 60 9.81 3.48 -6.54
CA VAL A 60 10.01 2.17 -5.89
C VAL A 60 10.79 1.30 -6.84
N ARG A 61 11.75 0.55 -6.32
CA ARG A 61 12.66 -0.28 -7.11
C ARG A 61 12.50 -1.75 -6.78
N ALA A 62 12.86 -2.59 -7.74
CA ALA A 62 12.94 -4.03 -7.49
C ALA A 62 13.82 -4.29 -6.27
N GLY A 63 13.40 -5.20 -5.41
CA GLY A 63 14.09 -5.52 -4.17
C GLY A 63 13.72 -4.68 -2.97
N ASP A 64 13.04 -3.55 -3.17
CA ASP A 64 12.60 -2.72 -2.04
C ASP A 64 11.64 -3.49 -1.15
N VAL A 65 11.78 -3.29 0.15
CA VAL A 65 10.79 -3.76 1.14
C VAL A 65 9.91 -2.58 1.51
N LEU A 66 8.61 -2.75 1.31
CA LEU A 66 7.63 -1.70 1.58
C LEU A 66 6.83 -2.01 2.84
N GLU A 67 6.52 -0.97 3.59
CA GLU A 67 5.48 -1.00 4.59
C GLU A 67 4.27 -0.27 4.03
N VAL A 68 3.15 -0.97 3.91
CA VAL A 68 1.91 -0.45 3.32
C VAL A 68 0.86 -0.37 4.42
N THR A 69 0.30 0.81 4.61
CA THR A 69 -0.67 1.05 5.68
C THR A 69 -1.99 1.57 5.11
N ALA A 70 -3.07 1.19 5.78
CA ALA A 70 -4.40 1.73 5.54
C ALA A 70 -5.01 2.11 6.89
N THR A 71 -5.48 3.34 7.01
CA THR A 71 -6.05 3.88 8.24
C THR A 71 -7.44 4.43 7.95
N VAL A 72 -8.44 3.99 8.72
CA VAL A 72 -9.79 4.55 8.59
C VAL A 72 -9.76 5.98 9.12
N THR A 73 -10.20 6.92 8.28
CA THR A 73 -10.27 8.35 8.63
C THR A 73 -11.70 8.79 8.91
N ARG A 74 -12.68 8.09 8.34
CA ARG A 74 -14.08 8.40 8.57
C ARG A 74 -14.94 7.16 8.34
N VAL A 75 -15.94 6.96 9.20
CA VAL A 75 -16.90 5.88 9.07
C VAL A 75 -18.24 6.49 8.68
N GLY A 76 -18.73 6.14 7.50
CA GLY A 76 -20.08 6.45 7.08
C GLY A 76 -21.00 5.26 7.32
N ARG A 77 -22.23 5.37 6.87
CA ARG A 77 -23.23 4.31 7.07
C ARG A 77 -22.81 2.99 6.40
N ARG A 78 -22.33 3.08 5.16
CA ARG A 78 -21.88 1.94 4.34
C ARG A 78 -20.51 2.19 3.74
N SER A 79 -19.85 3.27 4.11
CA SER A 79 -18.58 3.65 3.55
C SER A 79 -17.52 3.80 4.63
N ARG A 80 -16.29 3.55 4.24
CA ARG A 80 -15.11 3.81 5.07
C ARG A 80 -14.17 4.66 4.24
N GLU A 81 -13.87 5.85 4.73
CA GLU A 81 -12.82 6.65 4.11
C GLU A 81 -11.49 6.21 4.70
N VAL A 82 -10.52 6.00 3.85
CA VAL A 82 -9.25 5.36 4.20
C VAL A 82 -8.10 6.19 3.66
N ALA A 83 -7.10 6.42 4.49
CA ALA A 83 -5.83 7.00 4.08
C ALA A 83 -4.82 5.88 3.90
N PHE A 84 -4.07 5.92 2.79
CA PHE A 84 -3.08 4.91 2.43
C PHE A 84 -1.69 5.53 2.34
N GLU A 85 -0.70 4.74 2.73
CA GLU A 85 0.70 5.12 2.55
C GLU A 85 1.53 3.88 2.25
N ALA A 86 2.46 3.99 1.30
CA ALA A 86 3.48 2.99 1.04
C ALA A 86 4.84 3.62 1.27
N ARG A 87 5.65 3.03 2.15
CA ARG A 87 6.97 3.53 2.50
C ARG A 87 8.03 2.49 2.19
N VAL A 88 9.14 2.92 1.60
CA VAL A 88 10.30 2.06 1.38
C VAL A 88 11.08 2.00 2.68
N CYS A 89 11.22 0.80 3.25
CA CYS A 89 11.91 0.58 4.51
C CYS A 89 13.29 -0.04 4.33
N CYS A 90 13.47 -0.84 3.28
CA CYS A 90 14.76 -1.48 2.95
C CYS A 90 14.99 -1.34 1.45
N ARG A 91 16.25 -1.22 1.08
CA ARG A 91 16.64 -1.05 -0.33
C ARG A 91 17.96 -1.74 -0.63
N SER A 92 18.08 -2.27 -1.83
CA SER A 92 19.32 -2.87 -2.33
C SER A 92 20.45 -1.84 -2.37
N GLU A 93 21.67 -2.30 -2.12
CA GLU A 93 22.87 -1.49 -2.06
C GLU A 93 23.97 -2.18 -2.88
N PRO A 94 23.78 -2.25 -4.23
CA PRO A 94 24.64 -3.09 -5.08
C PRO A 94 26.09 -2.63 -5.14
N GLN A 95 26.37 -1.36 -4.86
CA GLN A 95 27.75 -0.85 -4.81
C GLN A 95 28.55 -1.45 -3.65
N ARG A 96 27.88 -1.96 -2.62
CA ARG A 96 28.52 -2.60 -1.49
C ARG A 96 28.72 -4.10 -1.71
N GLY A 97 27.91 -4.72 -2.58
CA GLY A 97 28.01 -6.13 -2.94
C GLY A 97 26.78 -6.58 -3.71
N PRO A 98 26.85 -7.74 -4.42
CA PRO A 98 25.76 -8.17 -5.30
C PRO A 98 24.42 -8.41 -4.60
N SER A 99 24.46 -8.80 -3.34
CA SER A 99 23.25 -9.06 -2.55
C SER A 99 23.14 -8.14 -1.33
N ALA A 100 23.95 -7.10 -1.28
CA ALA A 100 23.90 -6.17 -0.16
C ALA A 100 22.62 -5.34 -0.19
N ALA A 101 22.08 -5.09 0.99
CA ALA A 101 20.89 -4.27 1.18
C ALA A 101 20.97 -3.59 2.54
N GLN A 102 20.17 -2.55 2.69
CA GLN A 102 20.16 -1.75 3.92
C GLN A 102 18.76 -1.50 4.42
N VAL A 103 18.63 -1.36 5.74
CA VAL A 103 17.44 -0.77 6.34
C VAL A 103 17.64 0.74 6.30
N LEU A 104 16.68 1.45 5.72
CA LEU A 104 16.77 2.91 5.66
C LEU A 104 16.51 3.50 7.04
N ALA A 105 17.42 4.38 7.49
CA ALA A 105 17.26 5.07 8.77
C ALA A 105 15.98 5.90 8.78
N GLU A 106 15.65 6.51 7.64
CA GLU A 106 14.39 7.21 7.45
C GLU A 106 13.67 6.57 6.25
N PRO A 107 12.56 5.86 6.48
CA PRO A 107 11.76 5.32 5.39
C PRO A 107 11.32 6.41 4.42
N ILE A 108 11.23 6.04 3.13
CA ILE A 108 10.86 6.98 2.07
C ILE A 108 9.38 6.77 1.75
N VAL A 109 8.57 7.81 1.93
CA VAL A 109 7.17 7.77 1.47
C VAL A 109 7.17 7.77 -0.04
N ALA A 110 6.76 6.66 -0.64
CA ALA A 110 6.75 6.49 -2.08
C ALA A 110 5.41 6.89 -2.68
N VAL A 111 4.31 6.48 -2.05
CA VAL A 111 2.95 6.78 -2.51
C VAL A 111 2.09 7.06 -1.30
N ASN A 112 1.23 8.06 -1.39
CA ASN A 112 0.13 8.22 -0.46
C ASN A 112 -1.15 8.49 -1.23
N ALA A 113 -2.26 8.05 -0.65
CA ALA A 113 -3.56 8.12 -1.30
C ALA A 113 -4.67 8.23 -0.26
N ALA A 114 -5.83 8.61 -0.72
CA ALA A 114 -7.07 8.55 0.05
C ALA A 114 -8.15 7.99 -0.84
N GLY A 115 -9.04 7.20 -0.27
CA GLY A 115 -10.11 6.56 -1.03
C GLY A 115 -11.27 6.15 -0.16
N THR A 116 -12.27 5.58 -0.80
CA THR A 116 -13.49 5.11 -0.15
C THR A 116 -13.72 3.65 -0.47
N VAL A 117 -13.96 2.88 0.58
CA VAL A 117 -14.37 1.47 0.47
C VAL A 117 -15.80 1.38 0.98
N VAL A 118 -16.64 0.59 0.32
CA VAL A 118 -18.01 0.35 0.75
C VAL A 118 -18.13 -1.05 1.32
N VAL A 119 -18.95 -1.18 2.36
CA VAL A 119 -19.24 -2.45 3.02
C VAL A 119 -20.75 -2.67 3.02
N PRO A 120 -21.23 -3.93 3.16
CA PRO A 120 -22.67 -4.17 3.25
C PRO A 120 -23.23 -3.49 4.51
N PRO A 121 -24.54 -3.20 4.51
CA PRO A 121 -25.16 -2.63 5.71
C PRO A 121 -24.97 -3.54 6.90
N SER A 122 -24.78 -2.94 8.09
CA SER A 122 -24.70 -3.68 9.34
C SER A 122 -25.97 -4.50 9.54
N GLY A 123 -25.82 -5.78 9.87
CA GLY A 123 -26.94 -6.69 10.04
C GLY A 123 -27.44 -7.28 8.73
N ALA A 124 -26.88 -6.93 7.58
CA ALA A 124 -27.14 -7.62 6.33
C ALA A 124 -26.50 -9.01 6.38
N SER A 125 -27.24 -10.02 6.19
CA SER A 125 -26.75 -11.40 6.31
C SER A 125 -27.29 -12.25 5.17
#